data_01bcdb0252636a5f2d4f46f9618dd450
#
_entry.id   01bcdb0252636a5f2d4f46f9618dd450
#
_cell.length_a   1.000
_cell.length_b   1.000
_cell.length_c   1.000
_cell.angle_alpha   90.00
_cell.angle_beta   90.00
_cell.angle_gamma   90.00
#
_symmetry.space_group_name_H-M   'P 1'
#
loop_
_entity.id
_entity.type
_entity.pdbx_description
1 polymer ?
#
loop_
_entity_poly.entity_id
_entity_poly.type
_entity_poly.pdbx_seq_one_letter_code
_entity_poly.pdbx_strand_id
1 'polypeptide(L)'
;DNIHERMQGTNNKVVSINENIMEIGAAMEETGANIDSQTANITMINEACGSAAQSIIHLADEAQEMAANAKEVACRVESMAKELLEDKESATQVAAESKERMQKAMQGAEVIGEIANVSSAIQEIASQTNLLALNASIEAARAGEAGKGFAVVAEEIKKLSEDTGEEISKVNDLTAKVFESVKALSRESNAVLEFINGTVMSDYNKLETLVTEYQKDTGYYNQASESIGASAESVRDSVDSINEMIDSISMAQKELSDAATSVNENLQKITYSSENMSQETKEVLESVNSLQETMQSFQV
;
A
#
# COMPACT_ATOMS: atom_id res chain seq x y z
N ASP A 1 -67.72 18.13 -70.23
CA ASP A 1 -67.65 18.23 -68.74
C ASP A 1 -66.81 17.09 -68.14
N ASN A 2 -67.01 15.85 -68.51
CA ASN A 2 -66.29 14.69 -67.84
C ASN A 2 -64.77 14.69 -68.11
N ILE A 3 -64.30 15.12 -69.31
CA ILE A 3 -62.86 15.19 -69.62
C ILE A 3 -62.20 16.31 -68.84
N HIS A 4 -62.85 17.49 -68.80
CA HIS A 4 -62.35 18.64 -68.07
C HIS A 4 -62.19 18.34 -66.56
N GLU A 5 -63.19 17.72 -65.91
CA GLU A 5 -63.15 17.32 -64.51
C GLU A 5 -62.03 16.29 -64.21
N ARG A 6 -61.87 15.32 -65.17
CA ARG A 6 -60.77 14.30 -65.00
C ARG A 6 -59.38 14.94 -65.17
N MET A 7 -59.24 15.93 -66.10
CA MET A 7 -57.95 16.66 -66.29
C MET A 7 -57.61 17.52 -65.06
N GLN A 8 -58.63 18.21 -64.48
CA GLN A 8 -58.45 18.89 -63.21
C GLN A 8 -58.02 17.93 -62.08
N GLY A 9 -58.68 16.75 -61.99
CA GLY A 9 -58.28 15.73 -61.00
C GLY A 9 -56.87 15.22 -61.23
N THR A 10 -56.41 15.09 -62.49
CA THR A 10 -55.02 14.71 -62.80
C THR A 10 -54.01 15.82 -62.39
N ASN A 11 -54.37 17.09 -62.70
CA ASN A 11 -53.52 18.20 -62.28
C ASN A 11 -53.32 18.33 -60.77
N ASN A 12 -54.42 18.11 -60.00
CA ASN A 12 -54.33 18.08 -58.53
C ASN A 12 -53.42 16.95 -58.03
N LYS A 13 -53.45 15.78 -58.69
CA LYS A 13 -52.55 14.68 -58.35
C LYS A 13 -51.09 15.02 -58.66
N VAL A 14 -50.80 15.73 -59.80
CA VAL A 14 -49.47 16.18 -60.15
C VAL A 14 -48.93 17.15 -59.09
N VAL A 15 -49.77 18.07 -58.58
CA VAL A 15 -49.38 18.98 -57.52
C VAL A 15 -48.99 18.21 -56.24
N SER A 16 -49.85 17.25 -55.83
CA SER A 16 -49.56 16.42 -54.64
C SER A 16 -48.30 15.56 -54.82
N ILE A 17 -48.03 15.03 -56.01
CA ILE A 17 -46.77 14.32 -56.30
C ILE A 17 -45.57 15.24 -56.13
N ASN A 18 -45.64 16.49 -56.64
CA ASN A 18 -44.55 17.45 -56.51
C ASN A 18 -44.30 17.86 -55.00
N GLU A 19 -45.35 18.01 -54.23
CA GLU A 19 -45.24 18.24 -52.78
C GLU A 19 -44.55 17.05 -52.08
N ASN A 20 -44.93 15.82 -52.38
CA ASN A 20 -44.30 14.62 -51.83
C ASN A 20 -42.81 14.51 -52.26
N ILE A 21 -42.49 14.87 -53.52
CA ILE A 21 -41.06 14.92 -53.98
C ILE A 21 -40.26 15.86 -53.14
N MET A 22 -40.77 17.04 -52.80
CA MET A 22 -40.06 18.03 -51.99
C MET A 22 -39.87 17.51 -50.55
N GLU A 23 -40.89 16.90 -49.96
CA GLU A 23 -40.78 16.30 -48.62
C GLU A 23 -39.75 15.16 -48.59
N ILE A 24 -39.78 14.25 -49.58
CA ILE A 24 -38.79 13.16 -49.64
C ILE A 24 -37.37 13.72 -49.88
N GLY A 25 -37.24 14.75 -50.71
CA GLY A 25 -35.98 15.43 -50.97
C GLY A 25 -35.36 15.99 -49.65
N ALA A 26 -36.17 16.70 -48.87
CA ALA A 26 -35.76 17.22 -47.57
C ALA A 26 -35.34 16.10 -46.59
N ALA A 27 -36.10 14.99 -46.53
CA ALA A 27 -35.77 13.85 -45.73
C ALA A 27 -34.45 13.15 -46.15
N MET A 28 -34.15 13.17 -47.47
CA MET A 28 -32.88 12.65 -47.99
C MET A 28 -31.68 13.55 -47.64
N GLU A 29 -31.86 14.87 -47.66
CA GLU A 29 -30.83 15.83 -47.21
C GLU A 29 -30.52 15.61 -45.70
N GLU A 30 -31.55 15.46 -44.87
CA GLU A 30 -31.39 15.15 -43.44
C GLU A 30 -30.70 13.79 -43.24
N THR A 31 -31.05 12.79 -44.05
CA THR A 31 -30.42 11.46 -44.01
C THR A 31 -28.92 11.56 -44.37
N GLY A 32 -28.57 12.38 -45.39
CA GLY A 32 -27.17 12.67 -45.76
C GLY A 32 -26.37 13.29 -44.57
N ALA A 33 -26.94 14.32 -43.98
CA ALA A 33 -26.32 14.98 -42.82
C ALA A 33 -26.12 14.01 -41.60
N ASN A 34 -27.07 13.12 -41.39
CA ASN A 34 -26.97 12.09 -40.37
C ASN A 34 -25.86 11.06 -40.66
N ILE A 35 -25.70 10.67 -41.96
CA ILE A 35 -24.61 9.78 -42.39
C ILE A 35 -23.26 10.43 -42.14
N ASP A 36 -23.08 11.71 -42.47
CA ASP A 36 -21.83 12.45 -42.21
C ASP A 36 -21.51 12.55 -40.72
N SER A 37 -22.53 12.83 -39.89
CA SER A 37 -22.39 12.88 -38.41
C SER A 37 -22.01 11.53 -37.86
N GLN A 38 -22.62 10.43 -38.32
CA GLN A 38 -22.29 9.09 -37.90
C GLN A 38 -20.85 8.69 -38.28
N THR A 39 -20.38 9.10 -39.46
CA THR A 39 -18.99 8.89 -39.93
C THR A 39 -18.00 9.55 -38.97
N ALA A 40 -18.27 10.79 -38.58
CA ALA A 40 -17.44 11.51 -37.61
C ALA A 40 -17.45 10.79 -36.22
N ASN A 41 -18.62 10.32 -35.77
CA ASN A 41 -18.74 9.58 -34.53
C ASN A 41 -17.95 8.25 -34.54
N ILE A 42 -18.01 7.50 -35.64
CA ILE A 42 -17.23 6.28 -35.85
C ILE A 42 -15.73 6.56 -35.71
N THR A 43 -15.25 7.64 -36.32
CA THR A 43 -13.84 8.05 -36.22
C THR A 43 -13.45 8.32 -34.76
N MET A 44 -14.26 9.08 -34.02
CA MET A 44 -14.01 9.39 -32.63
C MET A 44 -14.03 8.12 -31.75
N ILE A 45 -14.93 7.17 -32.01
CA ILE A 45 -14.98 5.90 -31.26
C ILE A 45 -13.72 5.07 -31.55
N ASN A 46 -13.25 5.01 -32.80
CA ASN A 46 -12.00 4.32 -33.15
C ASN A 46 -10.78 4.92 -32.42
N GLU A 47 -10.68 6.24 -32.35
CA GLU A 47 -9.61 6.91 -31.59
C GLU A 47 -9.69 6.60 -30.09
N ALA A 48 -10.90 6.61 -29.53
CA ALA A 48 -11.12 6.26 -28.14
C ALA A 48 -10.77 4.78 -27.83
N CYS A 49 -11.13 3.85 -28.73
CA CYS A 49 -10.74 2.43 -28.63
C CYS A 49 -9.23 2.25 -28.71
N GLY A 50 -8.54 2.97 -29.59
CA GLY A 50 -7.08 2.98 -29.66
C GLY A 50 -6.42 3.46 -28.38
N SER A 51 -6.92 4.54 -27.79
CA SER A 51 -6.46 5.07 -26.50
C SER A 51 -6.74 4.11 -25.35
N ALA A 52 -7.92 3.49 -25.34
CA ALA A 52 -8.28 2.48 -24.36
C ALA A 52 -7.36 1.25 -24.44
N ALA A 53 -7.07 0.76 -25.66
CA ALA A 53 -6.16 -0.37 -25.86
C ALA A 53 -4.75 -0.09 -25.33
N GLN A 54 -4.21 1.11 -25.52
CA GLN A 54 -2.93 1.51 -24.93
C GLN A 54 -2.97 1.55 -23.40
N SER A 55 -4.04 2.09 -22.82
CA SER A 55 -4.21 2.15 -21.37
C SER A 55 -4.32 0.75 -20.74
N ILE A 56 -4.95 -0.18 -21.43
CA ILE A 56 -5.07 -1.58 -20.99
C ILE A 56 -3.70 -2.27 -20.97
N ILE A 57 -2.87 -2.06 -21.99
CA ILE A 57 -1.51 -2.61 -22.03
C ILE A 57 -0.70 -2.08 -20.85
N HIS A 58 -0.75 -0.76 -20.62
CA HIS A 58 -0.05 -0.15 -19.49
C HIS A 58 -0.54 -0.69 -18.15
N LEU A 59 -1.86 -0.86 -17.98
CA LEU A 59 -2.45 -1.42 -16.76
C LEU A 59 -2.04 -2.88 -16.52
N ALA A 60 -1.93 -3.68 -17.58
CA ALA A 60 -1.45 -5.06 -17.49
C ALA A 60 0.04 -5.12 -17.07
N ASP A 61 0.88 -4.24 -17.64
CA ASP A 61 2.30 -4.13 -17.29
C ASP A 61 2.47 -3.69 -15.83
N GLU A 62 1.72 -2.68 -15.37
CA GLU A 62 1.74 -2.22 -13.97
C GLU A 62 1.29 -3.33 -13.01
N ALA A 63 0.25 -4.10 -13.36
CA ALA A 63 -0.20 -5.22 -12.55
C ALA A 63 0.89 -6.30 -12.44
N GLN A 64 1.61 -6.59 -13.52
CA GLN A 64 2.70 -7.55 -13.51
C GLN A 64 3.89 -7.07 -12.66
N GLU A 65 4.25 -5.79 -12.76
CA GLU A 65 5.29 -5.17 -11.93
C GLU A 65 4.90 -5.19 -10.44
N MET A 66 3.65 -4.87 -10.12
CA MET A 66 3.14 -4.90 -8.74
C MET A 66 3.17 -6.33 -8.17
N ALA A 67 2.83 -7.37 -8.95
CA ALA A 67 2.94 -8.77 -8.53
C ALA A 67 4.40 -9.17 -8.27
N ALA A 68 5.34 -8.74 -9.12
CA ALA A 68 6.76 -9.00 -8.94
C ALA A 68 7.29 -8.33 -7.66
N ASN A 69 6.95 -7.06 -7.43
CA ASN A 69 7.31 -6.31 -6.24
C ASN A 69 6.70 -6.93 -4.97
N ALA A 70 5.44 -7.36 -5.01
CA ALA A 70 4.81 -8.05 -3.88
C ALA A 70 5.54 -9.34 -3.52
N LYS A 71 5.98 -10.11 -4.51
CA LYS A 71 6.77 -11.34 -4.31
C LYS A 71 8.14 -11.04 -3.70
N GLU A 72 8.83 -10.00 -4.17
CA GLU A 72 10.11 -9.58 -3.60
C GLU A 72 9.96 -9.16 -2.14
N VAL A 73 8.95 -8.33 -1.83
CA VAL A 73 8.66 -7.92 -0.46
C VAL A 73 8.31 -9.11 0.41
N ALA A 74 7.55 -10.09 -0.08
CA ALA A 74 7.23 -11.32 0.66
C ALA A 74 8.50 -12.10 1.05
N CYS A 75 9.46 -12.27 0.14
CA CYS A 75 10.75 -12.91 0.43
C CYS A 75 11.56 -12.14 1.48
N ARG A 76 11.56 -10.80 1.41
CA ARG A 76 12.26 -9.96 2.40
C ARG A 76 11.62 -10.08 3.78
N VAL A 77 10.30 -10.09 3.84
CA VAL A 77 9.53 -10.23 5.10
C VAL A 77 9.76 -11.60 5.72
N GLU A 78 9.86 -12.66 4.93
CA GLU A 78 10.19 -14.01 5.39
C GLU A 78 11.61 -14.07 6.00
N SER A 79 12.59 -13.43 5.36
CA SER A 79 13.95 -13.30 5.90
C SER A 79 13.96 -12.53 7.23
N MET A 80 13.24 -11.39 7.29
CA MET A 80 13.11 -10.60 8.51
C MET A 80 12.44 -11.39 9.64
N ALA A 81 11.43 -12.20 9.33
CA ALA A 81 10.77 -13.06 10.33
C ALA A 81 11.77 -14.03 10.96
N LYS A 82 12.63 -14.64 10.16
CA LYS A 82 13.65 -15.58 10.63
C LYS A 82 14.70 -14.88 11.50
N GLU A 83 15.25 -13.77 11.03
CA GLU A 83 16.23 -12.97 11.79
C GLU A 83 15.66 -12.51 13.14
N LEU A 84 14.40 -12.05 13.15
CA LEU A 84 13.71 -11.62 14.36
C LEU A 84 13.58 -12.73 15.39
N LEU A 85 13.28 -13.96 14.96
CA LEU A 85 13.21 -15.11 15.85
C LEU A 85 14.57 -15.48 16.43
N GLU A 86 15.63 -15.46 15.62
CA GLU A 86 17.01 -15.73 16.03
C GLU A 86 17.47 -14.66 17.04
N ASP A 87 17.19 -13.38 16.79
CA ASP A 87 17.55 -12.28 17.69
C ASP A 87 16.79 -12.36 19.03
N LYS A 88 15.50 -12.69 19.00
CA LYS A 88 14.66 -12.88 20.19
C LYS A 88 15.17 -14.03 21.06
N GLU A 89 15.55 -15.14 20.45
CA GLU A 89 16.14 -16.29 21.12
C GLU A 89 17.50 -15.92 21.74
N SER A 90 18.36 -15.25 20.99
CA SER A 90 19.67 -14.76 21.44
C SER A 90 19.54 -13.80 22.62
N ALA A 91 18.63 -12.84 22.56
CA ALA A 91 18.38 -11.89 23.65
C ALA A 91 17.89 -12.61 24.92
N THR A 92 17.02 -13.61 24.76
CA THR A 92 16.52 -14.44 25.88
C THR A 92 17.64 -15.24 26.52
N GLN A 93 18.51 -15.85 25.72
CA GLN A 93 19.67 -16.61 26.20
C GLN A 93 20.66 -15.70 26.94
N VAL A 94 21.01 -14.54 26.37
CA VAL A 94 21.92 -13.55 26.98
C VAL A 94 21.37 -13.08 28.33
N ALA A 95 20.07 -12.84 28.43
CA ALA A 95 19.43 -12.47 29.71
C ALA A 95 19.53 -13.56 30.74
N ALA A 96 19.28 -14.83 30.36
CA ALA A 96 19.37 -15.98 31.22
C ALA A 96 20.81 -16.22 31.75
N GLU A 97 21.79 -16.19 30.81
CA GLU A 97 23.21 -16.33 31.17
C GLU A 97 23.69 -15.21 32.10
N SER A 98 23.29 -13.96 31.78
CA SER A 98 23.65 -12.79 32.59
C SER A 98 23.08 -12.91 34.01
N LYS A 99 21.85 -13.38 34.16
CA LYS A 99 21.24 -13.65 35.47
C LYS A 99 22.01 -14.70 36.25
N GLU A 100 22.41 -15.80 35.61
CA GLU A 100 23.18 -16.86 36.25
C GLU A 100 24.56 -16.36 36.71
N ARG A 101 25.26 -15.62 35.82
CA ARG A 101 26.57 -15.03 36.18
C ARG A 101 26.47 -14.03 37.33
N MET A 102 25.39 -13.24 37.36
CA MET A 102 25.14 -12.34 38.49
C MET A 102 24.89 -13.09 39.81
N GLN A 103 24.12 -14.17 39.78
CA GLN A 103 23.90 -14.99 40.95
C GLN A 103 25.20 -15.59 41.48
N LYS A 104 26.07 -16.09 40.58
CA LYS A 104 27.41 -16.60 40.97
C LYS A 104 28.31 -15.52 41.56
N ALA A 105 28.28 -14.31 40.99
CA ALA A 105 29.04 -13.17 41.54
C ALA A 105 28.56 -12.78 42.95
N MET A 106 27.24 -12.77 43.15
CA MET A 106 26.67 -12.50 44.48
C MET A 106 27.05 -13.55 45.53
N GLN A 107 27.03 -14.85 45.14
CA GLN A 107 27.52 -15.93 46.04
C GLN A 107 29.02 -15.75 46.37
N GLY A 108 29.83 -15.38 45.37
CA GLY A 108 31.25 -15.04 45.60
C GLY A 108 31.44 -13.85 46.54
N ALA A 109 30.53 -12.92 46.58
CA ALA A 109 30.58 -11.77 47.50
C ALA A 109 30.23 -12.13 48.97
N GLU A 110 29.62 -13.30 49.24
CA GLU A 110 29.38 -13.79 50.61
C GLU A 110 30.71 -14.00 51.35
N VAL A 111 31.79 -14.36 50.61
CA VAL A 111 33.14 -14.51 51.18
C VAL A 111 33.65 -13.18 51.79
N ILE A 112 33.19 -12.04 51.28
CA ILE A 112 33.51 -10.74 51.89
C ILE A 112 32.96 -10.62 53.31
N GLY A 113 31.79 -11.19 53.57
CA GLY A 113 31.22 -11.27 54.91
C GLY A 113 32.07 -12.14 55.85
N GLU A 114 32.67 -13.24 55.38
CA GLU A 114 33.58 -14.07 56.15
C GLU A 114 34.89 -13.31 56.49
N ILE A 115 35.44 -12.54 55.55
CA ILE A 115 36.61 -11.68 55.81
C ILE A 115 36.30 -10.65 56.90
N ALA A 116 35.11 -10.04 56.89
CA ALA A 116 34.72 -9.10 57.94
C ALA A 116 34.61 -9.79 59.32
N ASN A 117 34.12 -11.00 59.38
CA ASN A 117 34.07 -11.79 60.63
C ASN A 117 35.47 -12.12 61.15
N VAL A 118 36.39 -12.58 60.28
CA VAL A 118 37.80 -12.85 60.64
C VAL A 118 38.50 -11.58 61.07
N SER A 119 38.31 -10.48 60.39
CA SER A 119 38.86 -9.18 60.75
C SER A 119 38.39 -8.71 62.13
N SER A 120 37.09 -8.88 62.41
CA SER A 120 36.55 -8.59 63.78
C SER A 120 37.18 -9.42 64.82
N ALA A 121 37.43 -10.72 64.60
CA ALA A 121 38.12 -11.58 65.55
C ALA A 121 39.58 -11.18 65.82
N ILE A 122 40.29 -10.75 64.68
CA ILE A 122 41.67 -10.25 64.86
C ILE A 122 41.68 -8.92 65.62
N GLN A 123 40.71 -8.03 65.40
CA GLN A 123 40.54 -6.77 66.14
C GLN A 123 40.35 -7.03 67.62
N GLU A 124 39.58 -8.07 67.99
CA GLU A 124 39.40 -8.48 69.40
C GLU A 124 40.72 -8.99 69.99
N ILE A 125 41.44 -9.87 69.27
CA ILE A 125 42.76 -10.37 69.68
C ILE A 125 43.75 -9.23 69.90
N ALA A 126 43.83 -8.26 68.97
CA ALA A 126 44.68 -7.08 69.07
C ALA A 126 44.32 -6.26 70.31
N SER A 127 43.04 -6.06 70.60
CA SER A 127 42.57 -5.34 71.79
C SER A 127 42.94 -6.09 73.08
N GLN A 128 42.76 -7.42 73.15
CA GLN A 128 43.17 -8.23 74.28
C GLN A 128 44.68 -8.24 74.49
N THR A 129 45.47 -8.29 73.39
CA THR A 129 46.92 -8.24 73.41
C THR A 129 47.42 -6.87 73.91
N ASN A 130 46.78 -5.79 73.54
CA ASN A 130 47.05 -4.45 74.03
C ASN A 130 46.84 -4.31 75.50
N LEU A 131 45.70 -4.90 76.03
CA LEU A 131 45.42 -4.95 77.47
C LEU A 131 46.45 -5.80 78.27
N LEU A 132 46.85 -6.96 77.70
CA LEU A 132 47.89 -7.80 78.29
C LEU A 132 49.24 -7.07 78.31
N ALA A 133 49.63 -6.39 77.23
CA ALA A 133 50.85 -5.61 77.14
C ALA A 133 50.86 -4.45 78.17
N LEU A 134 49.73 -3.73 78.27
CA LEU A 134 49.54 -2.68 79.27
C LEU A 134 49.73 -3.21 80.74
N ASN A 135 49.09 -4.35 81.06
CA ASN A 135 49.25 -4.97 82.35
C ASN A 135 50.71 -5.38 82.58
N ALA A 136 51.38 -5.95 81.58
CA ALA A 136 52.81 -6.29 81.65
C ALA A 136 53.72 -5.06 81.84
N SER A 137 53.44 -3.93 81.15
CA SER A 137 54.16 -2.67 81.36
C SER A 137 54.01 -2.11 82.74
N ILE A 138 52.78 -2.21 83.30
CA ILE A 138 52.53 -1.79 84.69
C ILE A 138 53.34 -2.65 85.71
N GLU A 139 53.33 -3.99 85.56
CA GLU A 139 54.05 -4.87 86.49
C GLU A 139 55.58 -4.74 86.28
N ALA A 140 56.07 -4.53 85.04
CA ALA A 140 57.48 -4.24 84.78
C ALA A 140 57.97 -2.91 85.45
N ALA A 141 57.12 -1.89 85.42
CA ALA A 141 57.38 -0.64 86.15
C ALA A 141 57.40 -0.82 87.64
N ARG A 142 56.60 -1.75 88.21
CA ARG A 142 56.52 -2.08 89.59
C ARG A 142 57.75 -2.85 90.13
N ALA A 143 58.43 -3.64 89.24
CA ALA A 143 59.71 -4.34 89.56
C ALA A 143 60.95 -3.42 89.52
N GLY A 144 60.83 -2.17 89.22
CA GLY A 144 61.94 -1.16 89.24
C GLY A 144 63.04 -1.53 88.26
N GLU A 145 64.31 -1.44 88.72
CA GLU A 145 65.52 -1.68 87.87
C GLU A 145 65.53 -3.09 87.27
N ALA A 146 65.02 -4.12 87.97
CA ALA A 146 64.96 -5.48 87.47
C ALA A 146 63.94 -5.67 86.32
N GLY A 147 62.96 -4.81 86.21
CA GLY A 147 61.89 -4.87 85.19
C GLY A 147 62.18 -4.08 83.89
N LYS A 148 63.25 -3.33 83.79
CA LYS A 148 63.52 -2.43 82.61
C LYS A 148 63.49 -3.12 81.24
N GLY A 149 64.06 -4.32 81.14
CA GLY A 149 64.04 -5.08 79.88
C GLY A 149 62.62 -5.56 79.50
N PHE A 150 61.83 -5.97 80.51
CA PHE A 150 60.44 -6.36 80.32
C PHE A 150 59.52 -5.19 79.94
N ALA A 151 59.77 -4.02 80.49
CA ALA A 151 59.03 -2.81 80.19
C ALA A 151 59.15 -2.44 78.70
N VAL A 152 60.38 -2.53 78.13
CA VAL A 152 60.61 -2.23 76.67
C VAL A 152 59.86 -3.24 75.80
N VAL A 153 59.90 -4.56 76.15
CA VAL A 153 59.19 -5.56 75.35
C VAL A 153 57.67 -5.36 75.44
N ALA A 154 57.15 -5.05 76.65
CA ALA A 154 55.72 -4.80 76.83
C ALA A 154 55.23 -3.56 76.05
N GLU A 155 56.02 -2.48 76.04
CA GLU A 155 55.66 -1.28 75.24
C GLU A 155 55.73 -1.55 73.73
N GLU A 156 56.67 -2.41 73.28
CA GLU A 156 56.73 -2.80 71.85
C GLU A 156 55.54 -3.69 71.48
N ILE A 157 55.12 -4.65 72.36
CA ILE A 157 53.92 -5.45 72.10
C ILE A 157 52.67 -4.60 72.13
N LYS A 158 52.57 -3.62 73.02
CA LYS A 158 51.45 -2.66 73.04
C LYS A 158 51.34 -1.90 71.74
N LYS A 159 52.45 -1.31 71.29
CA LYS A 159 52.51 -0.60 70.03
C LYS A 159 52.14 -1.49 68.86
N LEU A 160 52.67 -2.68 68.76
CA LEU A 160 52.32 -3.64 67.68
C LEU A 160 50.83 -4.04 67.70
N SER A 161 50.21 -4.11 68.87
CA SER A 161 48.79 -4.38 69.01
C SER A 161 47.95 -3.19 68.57
N GLU A 162 48.36 -1.95 68.86
CA GLU A 162 47.70 -0.74 68.43
C GLU A 162 47.80 -0.62 66.89
N ASP A 163 48.99 -0.81 66.30
CA ASP A 163 49.22 -0.81 64.87
C ASP A 163 48.39 -1.89 64.15
N THR A 164 48.34 -3.11 64.75
CA THR A 164 47.47 -4.20 64.20
C THR A 164 45.99 -3.82 64.23
N GLY A 165 45.54 -3.20 65.31
CA GLY A 165 44.16 -2.72 65.43
C GLY A 165 43.77 -1.69 64.37
N GLU A 166 44.72 -0.74 64.09
CA GLU A 166 44.54 0.27 63.06
C GLU A 166 44.47 -0.35 61.65
N GLU A 167 45.39 -1.28 61.31
CA GLU A 167 45.35 -1.97 59.99
C GLU A 167 44.11 -2.81 59.80
N ILE A 168 43.62 -3.52 60.80
CA ILE A 168 42.40 -4.27 60.78
C ILE A 168 41.17 -3.35 60.58
N SER A 169 41.16 -2.18 61.20
CA SER A 169 40.12 -1.16 60.93
C SER A 169 40.09 -0.76 59.49
N LYS A 170 41.24 -0.57 58.85
CA LYS A 170 41.35 -0.25 57.40
C LYS A 170 40.84 -1.42 56.56
N VAL A 171 41.12 -2.66 56.92
CA VAL A 171 40.59 -3.87 56.24
C VAL A 171 39.07 -3.91 56.31
N ASN A 172 38.49 -3.66 57.50
CA ASN A 172 37.03 -3.60 57.65
C ASN A 172 36.38 -2.52 56.77
N ASP A 173 36.96 -1.33 56.73
CA ASP A 173 36.47 -0.24 55.88
C ASP A 173 36.52 -0.59 54.40
N LEU A 174 37.62 -1.21 53.91
CA LEU A 174 37.75 -1.68 52.54
C LEU A 174 36.76 -2.77 52.21
N THR A 175 36.59 -3.75 53.10
CA THR A 175 35.63 -4.86 52.96
C THR A 175 34.21 -4.33 52.85
N ALA A 176 33.80 -3.40 53.70
CA ALA A 176 32.51 -2.73 53.62
C ALA A 176 32.28 -1.99 52.28
N LYS A 177 33.30 -1.25 51.79
CA LYS A 177 33.23 -0.56 50.49
C LYS A 177 33.08 -1.56 49.34
N VAL A 178 33.83 -2.66 49.34
CA VAL A 178 33.74 -3.69 48.30
C VAL A 178 32.33 -4.34 48.30
N PHE A 179 31.81 -4.67 49.51
CA PHE A 179 30.48 -5.23 49.64
C PHE A 179 29.38 -4.31 49.09
N GLU A 180 29.41 -3.03 49.45
CA GLU A 180 28.46 -2.04 48.92
C GLU A 180 28.58 -1.86 47.41
N SER A 181 29.80 -1.90 46.86
CA SER A 181 30.05 -1.80 45.41
C SER A 181 29.46 -3.01 44.68
N VAL A 182 29.62 -4.24 45.20
CA VAL A 182 29.02 -5.47 44.61
C VAL A 182 27.51 -5.42 44.69
N LYS A 183 26.96 -4.95 45.80
CA LYS A 183 25.52 -4.78 45.98
C LYS A 183 24.92 -3.73 45.05
N ALA A 184 25.61 -2.63 44.81
CA ALA A 184 25.21 -1.62 43.82
C ALA A 184 25.24 -2.20 42.40
N LEU A 185 26.32 -2.91 42.02
CA LEU A 185 26.44 -3.58 40.72
C LEU A 185 25.30 -4.59 40.50
N SER A 186 24.94 -5.36 41.54
CA SER A 186 23.82 -6.31 41.48
C SER A 186 22.48 -5.61 41.21
N ARG A 187 22.22 -4.46 41.84
CA ARG A 187 21.00 -3.68 41.60
C ARG A 187 20.94 -3.16 40.16
N GLU A 188 22.01 -2.57 39.66
CA GLU A 188 22.08 -2.06 38.28
C GLU A 188 21.92 -3.18 37.26
N SER A 189 22.55 -4.33 37.48
CA SER A 189 22.41 -5.49 36.60
C SER A 189 21.00 -6.08 36.59
N ASN A 190 20.33 -6.12 37.74
CA ASN A 190 18.93 -6.54 37.80
C ASN A 190 18.02 -5.55 37.03
N ALA A 191 18.24 -4.26 37.12
CA ALA A 191 17.49 -3.27 36.33
C ALA A 191 17.68 -3.47 34.81
N VAL A 192 18.90 -3.80 34.36
CA VAL A 192 19.15 -4.16 32.94
C VAL A 192 18.42 -5.44 32.57
N LEU A 193 18.40 -6.46 33.39
CA LEU A 193 17.67 -7.70 33.11
C LEU A 193 16.16 -7.48 33.08
N GLU A 194 15.62 -6.65 33.94
CA GLU A 194 14.20 -6.24 33.88
C GLU A 194 13.87 -5.48 32.63
N PHE A 195 14.74 -4.56 32.20
CA PHE A 195 14.59 -3.85 30.91
C PHE A 195 14.58 -4.83 29.73
N ILE A 196 15.51 -5.79 29.68
CA ILE A 196 15.54 -6.79 28.61
C ILE A 196 14.25 -7.63 28.61
N ASN A 197 13.88 -8.22 29.78
CA ASN A 197 12.72 -9.09 29.85
C ASN A 197 11.37 -8.35 29.68
N GLY A 198 11.29 -7.09 30.07
CA GLY A 198 10.10 -6.27 29.95
C GLY A 198 10.03 -5.57 28.59
N THR A 199 10.87 -4.56 28.42
CA THR A 199 10.79 -3.65 27.26
C THR A 199 11.26 -4.32 25.97
N VAL A 200 12.47 -4.93 25.99
CA VAL A 200 13.05 -5.52 24.79
C VAL A 200 12.20 -6.69 24.27
N MET A 201 11.76 -7.59 25.16
CA MET A 201 10.89 -8.71 24.76
C MET A 201 9.53 -8.24 24.27
N SER A 202 8.97 -7.17 24.86
CA SER A 202 7.74 -6.56 24.37
C SER A 202 7.90 -6.00 22.96
N ASP A 203 9.04 -5.38 22.66
CA ASP A 203 9.32 -4.83 21.33
C ASP A 203 9.53 -5.92 20.29
N TYR A 204 10.18 -7.04 20.64
CA TYR A 204 10.25 -8.20 19.76
C TYR A 204 8.86 -8.77 19.43
N ASN A 205 7.94 -8.83 20.40
CA ASN A 205 6.57 -9.29 20.16
C ASN A 205 5.79 -8.33 19.24
N LYS A 206 6.00 -7.02 19.37
CA LYS A 206 5.41 -6.03 18.44
C LYS A 206 5.97 -6.18 17.02
N LEU A 207 7.28 -6.38 16.90
CA LEU A 207 7.93 -6.61 15.60
C LEU A 207 7.42 -7.90 14.95
N GLU A 208 7.20 -8.97 15.70
CA GLU A 208 6.62 -10.22 15.21
C GLU A 208 5.19 -10.00 14.65
N THR A 209 4.40 -9.17 15.36
CA THR A 209 3.07 -8.77 14.87
C THR A 209 3.16 -7.99 13.56
N LEU A 210 4.05 -7.00 13.49
CA LEU A 210 4.28 -6.21 12.27
C LEU A 210 4.72 -7.08 11.08
N VAL A 211 5.63 -8.01 11.29
CA VAL A 211 6.06 -8.95 10.25
C VAL A 211 4.89 -9.78 9.73
N THR A 212 4.01 -10.24 10.63
CA THR A 212 2.81 -10.99 10.25
C THR A 212 1.81 -10.13 9.45
N GLU A 213 1.66 -8.85 9.82
CA GLU A 213 0.84 -7.91 9.06
C GLU A 213 1.41 -7.65 7.66
N TYR A 214 2.72 -7.45 7.54
CA TYR A 214 3.38 -7.30 6.24
C TYR A 214 3.23 -8.55 5.34
N GLN A 215 3.30 -9.76 5.90
CA GLN A 215 3.02 -10.99 5.15
C GLN A 215 1.60 -11.01 4.58
N LYS A 216 0.62 -10.57 5.37
CA LYS A 216 -0.76 -10.46 4.93
C LYS A 216 -0.92 -9.40 3.84
N ASP A 217 -0.29 -8.25 3.99
CA ASP A 217 -0.34 -7.16 3.03
C ASP A 217 0.26 -7.57 1.67
N THR A 218 1.40 -8.28 1.67
CA THR A 218 1.99 -8.80 0.42
C THR A 218 1.08 -9.79 -0.28
N GLY A 219 0.38 -10.64 0.47
CA GLY A 219 -0.66 -11.53 -0.08
C GLY A 219 -1.81 -10.76 -0.72
N TYR A 220 -2.27 -9.70 -0.07
CA TYR A 220 -3.31 -8.82 -0.60
C TYR A 220 -2.87 -8.11 -1.89
N TYR A 221 -1.64 -7.57 -1.92
CA TYR A 221 -1.11 -6.92 -3.13
C TYR A 221 -0.98 -7.89 -4.31
N ASN A 222 -0.55 -9.13 -4.06
CA ASN A 222 -0.50 -10.15 -5.11
C ASN A 222 -1.90 -10.45 -5.68
N GLN A 223 -2.89 -10.65 -4.82
CA GLN A 223 -4.27 -10.88 -5.24
C GLN A 223 -4.86 -9.68 -5.99
N ALA A 224 -4.56 -8.45 -5.54
CA ALA A 224 -4.99 -7.22 -6.22
C ALA A 224 -4.38 -7.14 -7.63
N SER A 225 -3.10 -7.48 -7.80
CA SER A 225 -2.41 -7.51 -9.09
C SER A 225 -3.05 -8.51 -10.05
N GLU A 226 -3.36 -9.72 -9.59
CA GLU A 226 -4.05 -10.73 -10.39
C GLU A 226 -5.44 -10.24 -10.83
N SER A 227 -6.17 -9.59 -9.92
CA SER A 227 -7.50 -9.04 -10.19
C SER A 227 -7.46 -7.89 -11.21
N ILE A 228 -6.45 -7.02 -11.13
CA ILE A 228 -6.22 -5.93 -12.11
C ILE A 228 -5.88 -6.53 -13.47
N GLY A 229 -5.00 -7.52 -13.54
CA GLY A 229 -4.64 -8.23 -14.77
C GLY A 229 -5.87 -8.85 -15.45
N ALA A 230 -6.69 -9.58 -14.70
CA ALA A 230 -7.94 -10.16 -15.22
C ALA A 230 -8.93 -9.10 -15.70
N SER A 231 -9.03 -7.96 -14.99
CA SER A 231 -9.87 -6.84 -15.40
C SER A 231 -9.36 -6.19 -16.68
N ALA A 232 -8.06 -6.01 -16.83
CA ALA A 232 -7.43 -5.49 -18.05
C ALA A 232 -7.74 -6.40 -19.26
N GLU A 233 -7.69 -7.72 -19.09
CA GLU A 233 -8.05 -8.67 -20.13
C GLU A 233 -9.54 -8.57 -20.52
N SER A 234 -10.45 -8.47 -19.56
CA SER A 234 -11.88 -8.31 -19.82
C SER A 234 -12.21 -6.99 -20.56
N VAL A 235 -11.50 -5.90 -20.22
CA VAL A 235 -11.67 -4.62 -20.93
C VAL A 235 -11.11 -4.71 -22.34
N ARG A 236 -10.00 -5.42 -22.57
CA ARG A 236 -9.48 -5.68 -23.92
C ARG A 236 -10.50 -6.39 -24.80
N ASP A 237 -11.11 -7.48 -24.29
CA ASP A 237 -12.15 -8.22 -25.03
C ASP A 237 -13.36 -7.33 -25.36
N SER A 238 -13.68 -6.39 -24.46
CA SER A 238 -14.74 -5.40 -24.70
C SER A 238 -14.37 -4.42 -25.82
N VAL A 239 -13.11 -3.94 -25.86
CA VAL A 239 -12.62 -3.06 -26.94
C VAL A 239 -12.62 -3.79 -28.30
N ASP A 240 -12.21 -5.06 -28.33
CA ASP A 240 -12.27 -5.88 -29.52
C ASP A 240 -13.71 -6.06 -30.03
N SER A 241 -14.65 -6.29 -29.13
CA SER A 241 -16.08 -6.36 -29.49
C SER A 241 -16.63 -5.03 -30.01
N ILE A 242 -16.19 -3.89 -29.47
CA ILE A 242 -16.56 -2.57 -29.96
C ILE A 242 -16.02 -2.37 -31.39
N ASN A 243 -14.79 -2.79 -31.68
CA ASN A 243 -14.22 -2.69 -33.03
C ASN A 243 -15.03 -3.51 -34.06
N GLU A 244 -15.47 -4.73 -33.70
CA GLU A 244 -16.36 -5.52 -34.56
C GLU A 244 -17.72 -4.83 -34.82
N MET A 245 -18.28 -4.18 -33.79
CA MET A 245 -19.49 -3.38 -33.95
C MET A 245 -19.30 -2.16 -34.85
N ILE A 246 -18.16 -1.49 -34.76
CA ILE A 246 -17.80 -0.36 -35.62
C ILE A 246 -17.73 -0.79 -37.07
N ASP A 247 -17.13 -1.92 -37.38
CA ASP A 247 -17.07 -2.45 -38.75
C ASP A 247 -18.49 -2.72 -39.27
N SER A 248 -19.36 -3.31 -38.44
CA SER A 248 -20.75 -3.57 -38.81
C SER A 248 -21.56 -2.30 -39.04
N ILE A 249 -21.37 -1.26 -38.21
CA ILE A 249 -22.01 0.07 -38.39
C ILE A 249 -21.50 0.74 -39.65
N SER A 250 -20.21 0.65 -39.94
CA SER A 250 -19.60 1.22 -41.16
C SER A 250 -20.16 0.60 -42.43
N MET A 251 -20.39 -0.72 -42.43
CA MET A 251 -21.04 -1.43 -43.50
C MET A 251 -22.50 -0.96 -43.71
N ALA A 252 -23.28 -0.93 -42.62
CA ALA A 252 -24.68 -0.49 -42.66
C ALA A 252 -24.81 0.97 -43.13
N GLN A 253 -23.86 1.83 -42.73
CA GLN A 253 -23.82 3.23 -43.18
C GLN A 253 -23.54 3.35 -44.66
N LYS A 254 -22.66 2.52 -45.22
CA LYS A 254 -22.42 2.47 -46.65
C LYS A 254 -23.68 2.04 -47.38
N GLU A 255 -24.36 1.03 -46.94
CA GLU A 255 -25.65 0.56 -47.52
C GLU A 255 -26.69 1.69 -47.49
N LEU A 256 -26.80 2.42 -46.38
CA LEU A 256 -27.70 3.55 -46.22
C LEU A 256 -27.36 4.69 -47.22
N SER A 257 -26.08 4.99 -47.41
CA SER A 257 -25.62 5.97 -48.38
C SER A 257 -25.98 5.58 -49.84
N ASP A 258 -25.78 4.30 -50.17
CA ASP A 258 -26.14 3.77 -51.48
C ASP A 258 -27.67 3.81 -51.71
N ALA A 259 -28.45 3.49 -50.68
CA ALA A 259 -29.91 3.58 -50.72
C ALA A 259 -30.39 5.03 -50.88
N ALA A 260 -29.80 5.99 -50.14
CA ALA A 260 -30.11 7.41 -50.24
C ALA A 260 -29.82 7.95 -51.66
N THR A 261 -28.70 7.53 -52.26
CA THR A 261 -28.35 7.85 -53.64
C THR A 261 -29.40 7.32 -54.61
N SER A 262 -29.81 6.07 -54.46
CA SER A 262 -30.86 5.45 -55.30
C SER A 262 -32.22 6.14 -55.16
N VAL A 263 -32.59 6.58 -53.96
CA VAL A 263 -33.81 7.36 -53.72
C VAL A 263 -33.72 8.71 -54.46
N ASN A 264 -32.61 9.42 -54.38
CA ASN A 264 -32.43 10.68 -55.07
C ASN A 264 -32.53 10.53 -56.63
N GLU A 265 -31.94 9.47 -57.19
CA GLU A 265 -32.09 9.17 -58.60
C GLU A 265 -33.56 8.89 -58.98
N ASN A 266 -34.30 8.18 -58.18
CA ASN A 266 -35.70 7.91 -58.39
C ASN A 266 -36.56 9.18 -58.28
N LEU A 267 -36.28 10.06 -57.32
CA LEU A 267 -36.92 11.38 -57.22
C LEU A 267 -36.77 12.20 -58.50
N GLN A 268 -35.58 12.23 -59.09
CA GLN A 268 -35.34 12.92 -60.36
C GLN A 268 -36.19 12.35 -61.49
N LYS A 269 -36.34 11.01 -61.57
CA LYS A 269 -37.18 10.35 -62.57
C LYS A 269 -38.66 10.67 -62.35
N ILE A 270 -39.12 10.69 -61.08
CA ILE A 270 -40.49 11.01 -60.73
C ILE A 270 -40.79 12.49 -61.06
N THR A 271 -39.85 13.41 -60.76
CA THR A 271 -39.95 14.83 -61.12
C THR A 271 -40.17 14.99 -62.60
N TYR A 272 -39.29 14.38 -63.41
CA TYR A 272 -39.41 14.42 -64.88
C TYR A 272 -40.75 13.86 -65.36
N SER A 273 -41.24 12.74 -64.83
CA SER A 273 -42.53 12.16 -65.20
C SER A 273 -43.73 13.03 -64.80
N SER A 274 -43.61 13.73 -63.64
CA SER A 274 -44.64 14.64 -63.13
C SER A 274 -44.72 15.90 -64.01
N GLU A 275 -43.59 16.44 -64.44
CA GLU A 275 -43.53 17.57 -65.42
C GLU A 275 -44.16 17.21 -66.74
N ASN A 276 -43.80 16.05 -67.31
CA ASN A 276 -44.43 15.55 -68.56
C ASN A 276 -45.92 15.38 -68.43
N MET A 277 -46.40 14.76 -67.26
CA MET A 277 -47.84 14.60 -67.06
C MET A 277 -48.58 15.94 -66.94
N SER A 278 -47.92 16.96 -66.29
CA SER A 278 -48.47 18.32 -66.24
C SER A 278 -48.62 18.94 -67.67
N GLN A 279 -47.61 18.75 -68.50
CA GLN A 279 -47.58 19.25 -69.85
C GLN A 279 -48.65 18.53 -70.70
N GLU A 280 -48.71 17.22 -70.70
CA GLU A 280 -49.74 16.44 -71.45
C GLU A 280 -51.15 16.81 -71.00
N THR A 281 -51.36 17.00 -69.65
CA THR A 281 -52.66 17.43 -69.12
C THR A 281 -53.11 18.78 -69.70
N LYS A 282 -52.16 19.70 -69.80
CA LYS A 282 -52.41 21.04 -70.39
C LYS A 282 -52.73 20.97 -71.87
N GLU A 283 -51.98 20.17 -72.63
CA GLU A 283 -52.26 19.97 -74.10
C GLU A 283 -53.61 19.32 -74.35
N VAL A 284 -54.02 18.33 -73.55
CA VAL A 284 -55.32 17.74 -73.64
C VAL A 284 -56.44 18.76 -73.32
N LEU A 285 -56.25 19.60 -72.23
CA LEU A 285 -57.22 20.66 -71.90
C LEU A 285 -57.38 21.68 -73.07
N GLU A 286 -56.27 22.10 -73.67
CA GLU A 286 -56.30 23.00 -74.84
C GLU A 286 -57.02 22.35 -76.02
N SER A 287 -56.77 21.06 -76.29
CA SER A 287 -57.46 20.33 -77.38
C SER A 287 -58.98 20.16 -77.11
N VAL A 288 -59.35 19.91 -75.83
CA VAL A 288 -60.79 19.82 -75.47
C VAL A 288 -61.48 21.18 -75.63
N ASN A 289 -60.84 22.26 -75.21
CA ASN A 289 -61.41 23.62 -75.37
C ASN A 289 -61.59 23.99 -76.85
N SER A 290 -60.64 23.68 -77.72
CA SER A 290 -60.72 23.87 -79.16
C SER A 290 -61.83 23.08 -79.83
N LEU A 291 -61.97 21.83 -79.39
CA LEU A 291 -63.07 20.94 -79.83
C LEU A 291 -64.46 21.51 -79.43
N GLN A 292 -64.55 22.04 -78.20
CA GLN A 292 -65.80 22.61 -77.67
C GLN A 292 -66.17 23.91 -78.42
N GLU A 293 -65.18 24.77 -78.75
CA GLU A 293 -65.39 25.95 -79.57
C GLU A 293 -65.86 25.54 -80.98
N THR A 294 -65.23 24.52 -81.56
CA THR A 294 -65.60 24.03 -82.88
C THR A 294 -67.02 23.46 -82.90
N MET A 295 -67.39 22.67 -81.87
CA MET A 295 -68.75 22.16 -81.78
C MET A 295 -69.82 23.27 -81.62
N GLN A 296 -69.49 24.34 -80.85
CA GLN A 296 -70.39 25.48 -80.69
C GLN A 296 -70.60 26.21 -81.99
N SER A 297 -69.58 26.30 -82.89
CA SER A 297 -69.67 26.93 -84.19
C SER A 297 -70.54 26.15 -85.20
N PHE A 298 -70.79 24.82 -84.93
CA PHE A 298 -71.69 23.98 -85.78
C PHE A 298 -73.10 23.94 -85.25
N GLN A 299 -73.47 24.49 -84.08
CA GLN A 299 -74.79 24.55 -83.51
C GLN A 299 -75.56 25.86 -83.81
N VAL A 300 -75.18 26.64 -84.85
CA VAL A 300 -75.89 27.82 -85.38
C VAL A 300 -76.69 27.46 -86.62
#